data_f9809f7b3f4f0985affbb652a4acd314
#
_entry.id   f9809f7b3f4f0985affbb652a4acd314
#
_cell.length_a   1.000
_cell.length_b   1.000
_cell.length_c   1.000
_cell.angle_alpha   90.00
_cell.angle_beta   90.00
_cell.angle_gamma   90.00
#
_symmetry.space_group_name_H-M   'P 1'
#
loop_
_entity.id
_entity.type
_entity.pdbx_description
1 polymer ?
#
loop_
_entity_poly.entity_id
_entity_poly.type
_entity_poly.pdbx_seq_one_letter_code
_entity_poly.pdbx_strand_id
1 'polypeptide(L)'
;MSLTLYAHPFSSYCQKVLVALYENDVPFEYRTLEDPSAMAELRARWPFARFPILVDDGRTIVESTIIIEHLMLKHGGRVRCLPDDPLEALELRFLDRFFDNDVMTTMQQPVFEAIRKDNARKDEAM
;
A
#
# COMPACT_ATOMS: atom_id res chain seq x y z
N MET A 1 18.26 -9.70 -4.42
CA MET A 1 17.13 -9.26 -3.57
C MET A 1 16.08 -8.63 -4.45
N SER A 2 14.86 -9.15 -4.42
CA SER A 2 13.78 -8.73 -5.32
C SER A 2 12.63 -8.17 -4.48
N LEU A 3 12.29 -6.91 -4.69
CA LEU A 3 11.25 -6.21 -3.96
C LEU A 3 10.32 -5.54 -4.98
N THR A 4 9.05 -5.94 -4.99
CA THR A 4 8.04 -5.42 -5.92
C THR A 4 6.84 -4.91 -5.15
N LEU A 5 6.42 -3.69 -5.44
CA LEU A 5 5.21 -3.09 -4.86
C LEU A 5 4.11 -3.00 -5.89
N TYR A 6 2.95 -3.58 -5.60
CA TYR A 6 1.74 -3.44 -6.40
C TYR A 6 0.88 -2.36 -5.76
N ALA A 7 0.69 -1.26 -6.45
CA ALA A 7 0.04 -0.08 -5.87
C ALA A 7 -0.69 0.74 -6.93
N HIS A 8 -1.72 1.47 -6.48
CA HIS A 8 -2.45 2.41 -7.31
C HIS A 8 -2.08 3.84 -6.89
N PRO A 9 -1.77 4.75 -7.84
CA PRO A 9 -1.30 6.10 -7.48
C PRO A 9 -2.32 6.95 -6.71
N PHE A 10 -3.62 6.64 -6.84
CA PHE A 10 -4.65 7.40 -6.14
C PHE A 10 -5.07 6.80 -4.80
N SER A 11 -4.40 5.74 -4.36
CA SER A 11 -4.69 5.12 -3.06
C SER A 11 -3.84 5.73 -1.95
N SER A 12 -4.50 6.29 -0.93
CA SER A 12 -3.79 6.83 0.24
C SER A 12 -3.03 5.74 1.01
N TYR A 13 -3.55 4.53 1.02
CA TYR A 13 -2.88 3.39 1.67
C TYR A 13 -1.59 3.03 0.96
N CYS A 14 -1.56 3.13 -0.37
CA CYS A 14 -0.36 2.91 -1.17
C CYS A 14 0.65 4.03 -0.96
N GLN A 15 0.19 5.27 -0.85
CA GLN A 15 1.07 6.42 -0.68
C GLN A 15 1.89 6.33 0.60
N LYS A 16 1.31 5.85 1.71
CA LYS A 16 2.06 5.74 2.96
C LYS A 16 3.18 4.69 2.86
N VAL A 17 2.99 3.61 2.09
CA VAL A 17 4.04 2.63 1.82
C VAL A 17 5.13 3.24 0.94
N LEU A 18 4.74 3.99 -0.08
CA LEU A 18 5.70 4.68 -0.95
C LEU A 18 6.56 5.67 -0.17
N VAL A 19 5.96 6.41 0.77
CA VAL A 19 6.72 7.33 1.63
C VAL A 19 7.78 6.54 2.42
N ALA A 20 7.41 5.41 3.03
CA ALA A 20 8.35 4.60 3.79
C ALA A 20 9.50 4.08 2.91
N LEU A 21 9.21 3.65 1.68
CA LEU A 21 10.22 3.17 0.75
C LEU A 21 11.18 4.28 0.33
N TYR A 22 10.66 5.43 -0.06
CA TYR A 22 11.48 6.54 -0.54
C TYR A 22 12.30 7.20 0.57
N GLU A 23 11.71 7.37 1.76
CA GLU A 23 12.42 7.97 2.89
C GLU A 23 13.59 7.11 3.37
N ASN A 24 13.52 5.81 3.15
CA ASN A 24 14.58 4.88 3.55
C ASN A 24 15.48 4.45 2.40
N ASP A 25 15.32 5.05 1.22
CA ASP A 25 16.10 4.74 0.02
C ASP A 25 16.10 3.23 -0.33
N VAL A 26 14.96 2.57 -0.15
CA VAL A 26 14.83 1.14 -0.44
C VAL A 26 14.54 0.96 -1.93
N PRO A 27 15.39 0.27 -2.68
CA PRO A 27 15.13 0.02 -4.11
C PRO A 27 14.02 -1.00 -4.28
N PHE A 28 13.10 -0.72 -5.22
CA PHE A 28 11.96 -1.59 -5.49
C PHE A 28 11.45 -1.38 -6.91
N GLU A 29 10.73 -2.37 -7.42
CA GLU A 29 9.99 -2.26 -8.68
C GLU A 29 8.56 -1.82 -8.36
N TYR A 30 8.10 -0.76 -9.02
CA TYR A 30 6.72 -0.29 -8.89
C TYR A 30 5.87 -0.91 -10.01
N ARG A 31 4.90 -1.73 -9.63
CA ARG A 31 3.91 -2.28 -10.55
C ARG A 31 2.60 -1.53 -10.36
N THR A 32 2.33 -0.60 -11.25
CA THR A 32 1.09 0.20 -11.16
C THR A 32 -0.13 -0.64 -11.53
N LEU A 33 -1.16 -0.57 -10.68
CA LEU A 33 -2.41 -1.30 -10.89
C LEU A 33 -3.30 -0.66 -11.97
N GLU A 34 -2.85 0.41 -12.58
CA GLU A 34 -3.43 0.93 -13.81
C GLU A 34 -3.20 -0.02 -14.98
N ASP A 35 -2.18 -0.85 -14.88
CA ASP A 35 -1.90 -1.90 -15.85
C ASP A 35 -2.73 -3.15 -15.51
N PRO A 36 -3.61 -3.63 -16.44
CA PRO A 36 -4.42 -4.82 -16.18
C PRO A 36 -3.62 -6.07 -15.84
N SER A 37 -2.41 -6.22 -16.38
CA SER A 37 -1.56 -7.38 -16.06
C SER A 37 -1.09 -7.33 -14.61
N ALA A 38 -0.78 -6.15 -14.09
CA ALA A 38 -0.41 -5.98 -12.68
C ALA A 38 -1.58 -6.31 -11.76
N MET A 39 -2.78 -5.89 -12.12
CA MET A 39 -3.98 -6.20 -11.34
C MET A 39 -4.24 -7.71 -11.32
N ALA A 40 -4.04 -8.42 -12.43
CA ALA A 40 -4.18 -9.87 -12.50
C ALA A 40 -3.17 -10.56 -11.59
N GLU A 41 -1.92 -10.10 -11.59
CA GLU A 41 -0.87 -10.62 -10.70
C GLU A 41 -1.23 -10.42 -9.22
N LEU A 42 -1.75 -9.24 -8.88
CA LEU A 42 -2.18 -8.94 -7.51
C LEU A 42 -3.28 -9.89 -7.05
N ARG A 43 -4.30 -10.10 -7.89
CA ARG A 43 -5.41 -11.00 -7.56
C ARG A 43 -4.96 -12.45 -7.38
N ALA A 44 -3.97 -12.88 -8.16
CA ALA A 44 -3.41 -14.22 -8.03
C ALA A 44 -2.68 -14.39 -6.70
N ARG A 45 -2.03 -13.32 -6.20
CA ARG A 45 -1.30 -13.36 -4.93
C ARG A 45 -2.18 -13.11 -3.71
N TRP A 46 -3.21 -12.28 -3.86
CA TRP A 46 -4.12 -11.93 -2.76
C TRP A 46 -5.56 -11.91 -3.28
N PRO A 47 -6.33 -13.01 -3.06
CA PRO A 47 -7.69 -13.14 -3.61
C PRO A 47 -8.67 -12.04 -3.21
N PHE A 48 -8.46 -11.40 -2.06
CA PHE A 48 -9.29 -10.25 -1.66
C PHE A 48 -9.04 -9.01 -2.52
N ALA A 49 -8.03 -9.03 -3.36
CA ALA A 49 -7.71 -7.97 -4.32
C ALA A 49 -7.56 -6.58 -3.69
N ARG A 50 -7.11 -6.52 -2.45
CA ARG A 50 -6.81 -5.27 -1.77
C ARG A 50 -5.36 -4.88 -2.04
N PHE A 51 -5.10 -3.58 -2.11
CA PHE A 51 -3.76 -3.05 -2.34
C PHE A 51 -3.45 -1.97 -1.30
N PRO A 52 -2.17 -1.71 -1.01
CA PRO A 52 -0.98 -2.27 -1.67
C PRO A 52 -0.65 -3.69 -1.22
N ILE A 53 0.12 -4.40 -2.04
CA ILE A 53 0.84 -5.59 -1.61
C ILE A 53 2.31 -5.46 -1.96
N LEU A 54 3.16 -6.05 -1.12
CA LEU A 54 4.60 -6.10 -1.35
C LEU A 54 5.01 -7.54 -1.56
N VAL A 55 5.85 -7.77 -2.57
CA VAL A 55 6.45 -9.09 -2.80
C VAL A 55 7.95 -8.96 -2.53
N ASP A 56 8.42 -9.65 -1.50
CA ASP A 56 9.82 -9.64 -1.08
C ASP A 56 10.41 -11.04 -1.25
N ASP A 57 11.27 -11.21 -2.25
CA ASP A 57 11.87 -12.49 -2.62
C ASP A 57 10.84 -13.62 -2.70
N GLY A 58 9.71 -13.34 -3.36
CA GLY A 58 8.64 -14.31 -3.56
C GLY A 58 7.59 -14.37 -2.44
N ARG A 59 7.87 -13.77 -1.29
CA ARG A 59 6.93 -13.72 -0.17
C ARG A 59 5.98 -12.54 -0.33
N THR A 60 4.68 -12.81 -0.26
CA THR A 60 3.65 -11.77 -0.35
C THR A 60 3.33 -11.21 1.03
N ILE A 61 3.46 -9.91 1.19
CA ILE A 61 3.12 -9.19 2.42
C ILE A 61 1.94 -8.27 2.11
N VAL A 62 0.90 -8.35 2.94
CA VAL A 62 -0.34 -7.60 2.75
C VAL A 62 -0.57 -6.65 3.93
N GLU A 63 -1.44 -5.67 3.73
CA GLU A 63 -1.78 -4.60 4.66
C GLU A 63 -0.66 -3.56 4.76
N SER A 64 -0.99 -2.31 4.46
CA SER A 64 0.00 -1.23 4.39
C SER A 64 0.82 -1.08 5.67
N THR A 65 0.19 -1.18 6.83
CA THR A 65 0.88 -1.10 8.12
C THR A 65 1.87 -2.24 8.31
N ILE A 66 1.47 -3.46 7.95
CA ILE A 66 2.33 -4.65 8.06
C ILE A 66 3.48 -4.56 7.07
N ILE A 67 3.22 -4.05 5.87
CA ILE A 67 4.27 -3.81 4.87
C ILE A 67 5.34 -2.87 5.43
N ILE A 68 4.91 -1.77 6.05
CA ILE A 68 5.84 -0.79 6.63
C ILE A 68 6.67 -1.42 7.75
N GLU A 69 6.06 -2.18 8.65
CA GLU A 69 6.79 -2.86 9.72
C GLU A 69 7.76 -3.91 9.15
N HIS A 70 7.34 -4.65 8.12
CA HIS A 70 8.23 -5.59 7.42
C HIS A 70 9.44 -4.88 6.83
N LEU A 71 9.24 -3.73 6.19
CA LEU A 71 10.33 -2.95 5.61
C LEU A 71 11.31 -2.48 6.69
N MET A 72 10.82 -2.07 7.85
CA MET A 72 11.70 -1.67 8.95
C MET A 72 12.54 -2.83 9.47
N LEU A 73 11.96 -4.03 9.56
CA LEU A 73 12.65 -5.21 10.07
C LEU A 73 13.66 -5.78 9.08
N LYS A 74 13.33 -5.80 7.79
CA LYS A 74 14.14 -6.43 6.74
C LYS A 74 15.02 -5.46 5.97
N HIS A 75 14.57 -4.23 5.81
CA HIS A 75 15.20 -3.22 4.98
C HIS A 75 15.38 -1.91 5.75
N GLY A 76 15.49 -1.99 7.06
CA GLY A 76 15.61 -0.84 7.95
C GLY A 76 16.68 0.13 7.51
N GLY A 77 16.40 1.42 7.57
CA GLY A 77 17.24 2.45 7.04
C GLY A 77 17.22 3.72 7.85
N ARG A 78 17.20 4.85 7.16
CA ARG A 78 17.44 6.17 7.71
C ARG A 78 16.33 6.68 8.62
N VAL A 79 15.09 6.31 8.34
CA VAL A 79 13.92 6.83 9.07
C VAL A 79 13.18 5.68 9.74
N ARG A 80 13.06 5.78 11.06
CA ARG A 80 12.28 4.81 11.81
C ARG A 80 10.82 5.20 11.79
N CYS A 81 9.97 4.26 11.37
CA CYS A 81 8.53 4.49 11.27
C CYS A 81 7.78 4.18 12.57
N LEU A 82 8.44 3.48 13.53
CA LEU A 82 7.89 3.22 14.86
C LEU A 82 8.95 3.51 15.92
N PRO A 83 8.56 4.07 17.09
CA PRO A 83 9.49 4.25 18.19
C PRO A 83 9.88 2.91 18.83
N ASP A 84 11.01 2.90 19.52
CA ASP A 84 11.49 1.70 20.19
C ASP A 84 10.67 1.36 21.44
N ASP A 85 10.14 2.38 22.13
CA ASP A 85 9.34 2.18 23.33
C ASP A 85 8.02 1.48 22.97
N PRO A 86 7.71 0.32 23.60
CA PRO A 86 6.52 -0.45 23.25
C PRO A 86 5.21 0.32 23.45
N LEU A 87 5.11 1.17 24.47
CA LEU A 87 3.90 1.93 24.74
C LEU A 87 3.70 3.05 23.73
N GLU A 88 4.78 3.73 23.34
CA GLU A 88 4.73 4.74 22.29
C GLU A 88 4.41 4.10 20.93
N ALA A 89 4.97 2.94 20.66
CA ALA A 89 4.68 2.19 19.43
C ALA A 89 3.21 1.77 19.37
N LEU A 90 2.65 1.36 20.50
CA LEU A 90 1.24 0.97 20.58
C LEU A 90 0.31 2.16 20.31
N GLU A 91 0.63 3.33 20.87
CA GLU A 91 -0.13 4.55 20.61
C GLU A 91 -0.06 4.95 19.14
N LEU A 92 1.10 4.85 18.54
CA LEU A 92 1.28 5.15 17.11
C LEU A 92 0.50 4.18 16.24
N ARG A 93 0.48 2.89 16.59
CA ARG A 93 -0.32 1.89 15.88
C ARG A 93 -1.82 2.18 15.99
N PHE A 94 -2.26 2.66 17.15
CA PHE A 94 -3.66 3.08 17.31
C PHE A 94 -3.99 4.24 16.37
N LEU A 95 -3.16 5.28 16.33
CA LEU A 95 -3.34 6.41 15.43
C LEU A 95 -3.33 5.97 13.97
N ASP A 96 -2.45 5.07 13.61
CA ASP A 96 -2.37 4.52 12.26
C ASP A 96 -3.69 3.82 11.87
N ARG A 97 -4.23 3.01 12.77
CA ARG A 97 -5.52 2.34 12.54
C ARG A 97 -6.68 3.33 12.49
N PHE A 98 -6.66 4.33 13.34
CA PHE A 98 -7.67 5.38 13.33
C PHE A 98 -7.68 6.12 12.00
N PHE A 99 -6.52 6.58 11.55
CA PHE A 99 -6.42 7.30 10.28
C PHE A 99 -6.78 6.43 9.08
N ASP A 100 -6.34 5.18 9.05
CA ASP A 100 -6.68 4.28 7.94
C ASP A 100 -8.17 3.95 7.90
N ASN A 101 -8.77 3.61 9.05
CA ASN A 101 -10.14 3.11 9.10
C ASN A 101 -11.19 4.21 9.14
N ASP A 102 -10.94 5.29 9.88
CA ASP A 102 -11.95 6.30 10.17
C ASP A 102 -11.76 7.60 9.38
N VAL A 103 -10.55 7.87 8.90
CA VAL A 103 -10.26 9.08 8.12
C VAL A 103 -10.04 8.72 6.66
N MET A 104 -9.01 7.92 6.35
CA MET A 104 -8.62 7.63 4.98
C MET A 104 -9.69 6.84 4.21
N THR A 105 -10.30 5.86 4.83
CA THR A 105 -11.36 5.08 4.19
C THR A 105 -12.53 5.97 3.80
N THR A 106 -12.93 6.90 4.68
CA THR A 106 -14.00 7.85 4.40
C THR A 106 -13.60 8.81 3.27
N MET A 107 -12.41 9.37 3.33
CA MET A 107 -11.88 10.28 2.31
C MET A 107 -11.69 9.60 0.96
N GLN A 108 -11.35 8.32 0.97
CA GLN A 108 -11.05 7.57 -0.23
C GLN A 108 -12.33 7.20 -1.02
N GLN A 109 -13.48 7.18 -0.37
CA GLN A 109 -14.74 6.81 -1.03
C GLN A 109 -15.06 7.67 -2.27
N PRO A 110 -15.00 9.01 -2.22
CA PRO A 110 -15.23 9.82 -3.41
C PRO A 110 -14.23 9.55 -4.53
N VAL A 111 -12.98 9.26 -4.17
CA VAL A 111 -11.92 8.94 -5.15
C VAL A 111 -12.23 7.64 -5.88
N PHE A 112 -12.56 6.60 -5.15
CA PHE A 112 -12.93 5.30 -5.75
C PHE A 112 -14.19 5.42 -6.59
N GLU A 113 -15.17 6.20 -6.15
CA GLU A 113 -16.40 6.43 -6.91
C GLU A 113 -16.10 7.17 -8.23
N ALA A 114 -15.22 8.15 -8.21
CA ALA A 114 -14.79 8.86 -9.41
C ALA A 114 -14.09 7.93 -10.41
N ILE A 115 -13.21 7.06 -9.92
CA ILE A 115 -12.53 6.06 -10.75
C ILE A 115 -13.55 5.10 -11.35
N ARG A 116 -14.52 4.62 -10.55
CA ARG A 116 -15.56 3.71 -11.01
C ARG A 116 -16.40 4.33 -12.12
N LYS A 117 -16.82 5.57 -11.96
CA LYS A 117 -17.62 6.29 -12.96
C LYS A 117 -16.84 6.48 -14.26
N ASP A 118 -15.57 6.80 -14.16
CA ASP A 118 -14.72 6.99 -15.33
C ASP A 118 -14.58 5.69 -16.13
N ASN A 119 -14.35 4.58 -15.44
CA ASN A 119 -14.28 3.27 -16.06
C ASN A 119 -15.61 2.86 -16.71
N ALA A 120 -16.73 3.13 -16.04
CA ALA A 120 -18.07 2.85 -16.59
C ALA A 120 -18.32 3.65 -17.88
N ARG A 121 -17.91 4.92 -17.92
CA ARG A 121 -18.02 5.74 -19.14
C ARG A 121 -17.16 5.21 -20.27
N LYS A 122 -15.97 4.72 -19.97
CA LYS A 122 -15.10 4.11 -20.98
C LYS A 122 -15.73 2.87 -21.57
N ASP A 123 -16.35 2.04 -20.73
CA ASP A 123 -17.05 0.84 -21.19
C ASP A 123 -18.25 1.18 -22.06
N GLU A 124 -19.00 2.21 -21.71
CA GLU A 124 -20.15 2.69 -22.49
C GLU A 124 -19.72 3.26 -23.86
N ALA A 125 -18.51 3.81 -23.94
CA ALA A 125 -17.99 4.40 -25.18
C ALA A 125 -17.47 3.34 -26.17
N MET A 126 -17.32 2.11 -25.73
CA MET A 126 -16.89 1.00 -26.57
C MET A 126 -18.08 0.22 -27.11
#